data_30e5d5555c041debb74af4aa54f218c9
#
_entry.id   30e5d5555c041debb74af4aa54f218c9
#
_cell.length_a   1.000
_cell.length_b   1.000
_cell.length_c   1.000
_cell.angle_alpha   90.00
_cell.angle_beta   90.00
_cell.angle_gamma   90.00
#
_symmetry.space_group_name_H-M   'P 1'
#
loop_
_entity.id
_entity.type
_entity.pdbx_description
1 polymer ?
#
loop_
_entity_poly.entity_id
_entity_poly.type
_entity_poly.pdbx_seq_one_letter_code
_entity_poly.pdbx_strand_id
1 'polypeptide(L)'
;MAVAPDGSFQSVGKSVPGSVHDLTLLRQSDLMHRLPMNEGMMLDKGYDGATAPDGLQRLDPKEPDKNGPPHPYHMPHKARRGHPLTEEQKVFNAHLSKYRIVVEHSLAQMNQFQVLAQVFTPPLRPCEQGFRHDKERHSGLTRIVAGLVNRRVAQRPLKCYPAV
;
A
#
# COMPACT_ATOMS: atom_id res chain seq x y z
N MET A 1 -0.08 -3.62 2.04
CA MET A 1 0.88 -4.18 1.05
C MET A 1 1.75 -3.06 0.54
N ALA A 2 3.04 -3.31 0.31
CA ALA A 2 3.96 -2.38 -0.35
C ALA A 2 4.40 -2.96 -1.69
N VAL A 3 4.45 -2.12 -2.71
CA VAL A 3 4.81 -2.48 -4.08
C VAL A 3 5.93 -1.56 -4.54
N ALA A 4 6.96 -2.12 -5.13
CA ALA A 4 8.06 -1.38 -5.72
C ALA A 4 7.68 -0.77 -7.09
N PRO A 5 8.45 0.19 -7.61
CA PRO A 5 8.18 0.82 -8.90
C PRO A 5 8.14 -0.14 -10.10
N ASP A 6 8.79 -1.29 -10.01
CA ASP A 6 8.76 -2.36 -11.02
C ASP A 6 7.48 -3.20 -10.97
N GLY A 7 6.62 -2.97 -9.98
CA GLY A 7 5.39 -3.73 -9.74
C GLY A 7 5.56 -4.95 -8.84
N SER A 8 6.73 -5.21 -8.30
CA SER A 8 6.96 -6.32 -7.37
C SER A 8 6.44 -6.00 -5.96
N PHE A 9 5.86 -7.00 -5.30
CA PHE A 9 5.47 -6.88 -3.90
C PHE A 9 6.67 -6.99 -2.97
N GLN A 10 6.95 -5.92 -2.25
CA GLN A 10 8.04 -5.86 -1.26
C GLN A 10 7.57 -6.31 0.13
N SER A 11 6.31 -6.02 0.46
CA SER A 11 5.73 -6.42 1.73
C SER A 11 4.26 -6.79 1.60
N VAL A 12 3.90 -7.91 2.21
CA VAL A 12 2.52 -8.38 2.35
C VAL A 12 2.22 -8.55 3.83
N GLY A 13 1.39 -7.67 4.36
CA GLY A 13 0.96 -7.71 5.76
C GLY A 13 0.06 -8.90 6.09
N LYS A 14 -0.23 -9.07 7.38
CA LYS A 14 -1.22 -10.04 7.85
C LYS A 14 -2.62 -9.61 7.43
N SER A 15 -3.48 -10.58 7.15
CA SER A 15 -4.90 -10.32 6.89
C SER A 15 -5.61 -9.92 8.16
N VAL A 16 -6.36 -8.84 8.10
CA VAL A 16 -7.13 -8.28 9.21
C VAL A 16 -8.56 -8.02 8.76
N PRO A 17 -9.52 -7.84 9.69
CA PRO A 17 -10.87 -7.43 9.33
C PRO A 17 -10.86 -6.12 8.55
N GLY A 18 -11.74 -5.98 7.56
CA GLY A 18 -11.85 -4.78 6.72
C GLY A 18 -12.25 -3.50 7.48
N SER A 19 -12.65 -3.62 8.74
CA SER A 19 -12.94 -2.48 9.62
C SER A 19 -11.68 -1.83 10.22
N VAL A 20 -10.50 -2.45 10.09
CA VAL A 20 -9.24 -1.91 10.61
C VAL A 20 -8.73 -0.83 9.67
N HIS A 21 -8.51 0.37 10.21
CA HIS A 21 -8.02 1.51 9.43
C HIS A 21 -6.58 1.30 8.92
N ASP A 22 -6.30 1.73 7.70
CA ASP A 22 -5.00 1.54 7.03
C ASP A 22 -3.81 2.08 7.84
N LEU A 23 -3.97 3.25 8.47
CA LEU A 23 -2.93 3.84 9.32
C LEU A 23 -2.63 2.96 10.54
N THR A 24 -3.67 2.32 11.13
CA THR A 24 -3.47 1.38 12.25
C THR A 24 -2.67 0.16 11.78
N LEU A 25 -2.96 -0.34 10.59
CA LEU A 25 -2.20 -1.44 9.99
C LEU A 25 -0.73 -1.07 9.75
N LEU A 26 -0.49 0.13 9.26
CA LEU A 26 0.87 0.62 9.05
C LEU A 26 1.65 0.67 10.37
N ARG A 27 1.06 1.23 11.42
CA ARG A 27 1.66 1.32 12.78
C ARG A 27 1.93 -0.05 13.41
N GLN A 28 1.09 -1.04 13.12
CA GLN A 28 1.24 -2.42 13.61
C GLN A 28 2.17 -3.26 12.73
N SER A 29 2.61 -2.73 11.59
CA SER A 29 3.49 -3.44 10.67
C SER A 29 4.95 -3.11 10.94
N ASP A 30 5.84 -4.09 10.72
CA ASP A 30 7.29 -3.87 10.77
C ASP A 30 7.83 -3.20 9.49
N LEU A 31 6.94 -2.64 8.65
CA LEU A 31 7.33 -2.13 7.34
C LEU A 31 8.39 -1.03 7.46
N MET A 32 8.19 -0.09 8.39
CA MET A 32 9.11 1.03 8.62
C MET A 32 10.52 0.57 9.02
N HIS A 33 10.62 -0.51 9.80
CA HIS A 33 11.91 -1.06 10.22
C HIS A 33 12.62 -1.87 9.12
N ARG A 34 11.90 -2.24 8.06
CA ARG A 34 12.45 -3.03 6.94
C ARG A 34 12.86 -2.19 5.75
N LEU A 35 12.35 -0.97 5.67
CA LEU A 35 12.70 -0.06 4.59
C LEU A 35 14.12 0.48 4.80
N PRO A 36 14.93 0.56 3.74
CA PRO A 36 16.20 1.25 3.80
C PRO A 36 16.04 2.71 4.23
N MET A 37 16.97 3.24 4.99
CA MET A 37 16.98 4.65 5.40
C MET A 37 16.88 5.56 4.17
N ASN A 38 16.08 6.60 4.28
CA ASN A 38 15.84 7.61 3.21
C ASN A 38 15.11 7.09 1.95
N GLU A 39 14.56 5.88 1.99
CA GLU A 39 13.71 5.42 0.90
C GLU A 39 12.36 6.13 0.94
N GLY A 40 12.00 6.77 -0.19
CA GLY A 40 10.74 7.50 -0.33
C GLY A 40 9.56 6.55 -0.50
N MET A 41 8.40 6.94 0.04
CA MET A 41 7.17 6.18 -0.08
C MET A 41 6.07 7.00 -0.75
N MET A 42 5.17 6.30 -1.39
CA MET A 42 3.90 6.86 -1.86
C MET A 42 2.77 6.21 -1.07
N LEU A 43 2.02 7.04 -0.37
CA LEU A 43 0.89 6.59 0.45
C LEU A 43 -0.45 6.97 -0.21
N ASP A 44 -1.46 6.16 0.03
CA ASP A 44 -2.83 6.50 -0.37
C ASP A 44 -3.47 7.45 0.66
N LYS A 45 -4.61 8.05 0.26
CA LYS A 45 -5.42 8.95 1.10
C LYS A 45 -5.93 8.31 2.39
N GLY A 46 -5.97 6.98 2.46
CA GLY A 46 -6.31 6.23 3.67
C GLY A 46 -5.30 6.40 4.82
N TYR A 47 -4.10 6.88 4.52
CA TYR A 47 -3.04 7.15 5.50
C TYR A 47 -3.03 8.60 5.99
N ASP A 48 -4.09 9.37 5.73
CA ASP A 48 -4.23 10.75 6.25
C ASP A 48 -4.14 10.75 7.78
N GLY A 49 -3.24 11.57 8.33
CA GLY A 49 -2.90 11.57 9.76
C GLY A 49 -1.62 10.82 10.12
N ALA A 50 -0.88 10.27 9.13
CA ALA A 50 0.47 9.78 9.35
C ALA A 50 1.39 10.95 9.76
N THR A 51 2.17 10.74 10.81
CA THR A 51 2.97 11.80 11.45
C THR A 51 4.41 11.34 11.72
N ALA A 52 5.27 12.26 12.15
CA ALA A 52 6.64 11.95 12.51
C ALA A 52 6.83 10.82 13.55
N PRO A 53 5.98 10.65 14.59
CA PRO A 53 6.03 9.48 15.47
C PRO A 53 5.85 8.13 14.75
N ASP A 54 5.23 8.11 13.57
CA ASP A 54 5.08 6.89 12.75
C ASP A 54 6.33 6.61 11.89
N GLY A 55 7.41 7.39 12.04
CA GLY A 55 8.62 7.30 11.21
C GLY A 55 8.43 7.88 9.81
N LEU A 56 7.41 8.69 9.59
CA LEU A 56 7.02 9.22 8.30
C LEU A 56 7.07 10.75 8.28
N GLN A 57 7.67 11.31 7.24
CA GLN A 57 7.62 12.73 6.96
C GLN A 57 6.94 12.99 5.62
N ARG A 58 5.88 13.79 5.65
CA ARG A 58 5.23 14.24 4.42
C ARG A 58 6.14 15.24 3.70
N LEU A 59 6.51 14.92 2.47
CA LEU A 59 7.16 15.89 1.60
C LEU A 59 6.08 16.77 0.95
N ASP A 60 6.11 18.05 1.31
CA ASP A 60 5.40 19.07 0.56
C ASP A 60 6.32 19.53 -0.60
N PRO A 61 5.83 19.65 -1.84
CA PRO A 61 6.65 20.14 -2.96
C PRO A 61 7.25 21.54 -2.72
N LYS A 62 6.73 22.30 -1.77
CA LYS A 62 7.21 23.66 -1.47
C LYS A 62 8.31 23.74 -0.41
N GLU A 63 8.47 22.73 0.45
CA GLU A 63 9.46 22.72 1.53
C GLU A 63 10.07 21.33 1.70
N PRO A 64 11.19 21.04 1.04
CA PRO A 64 11.96 19.84 1.34
C PRO A 64 12.63 20.02 2.71
N ASP A 65 12.11 19.38 3.74
CA ASP A 65 12.70 19.39 5.07
C ASP A 65 13.98 18.56 5.08
N LYS A 66 15.11 19.24 5.28
CA LYS A 66 16.45 18.62 5.28
C LYS A 66 16.75 17.81 6.55
N ASN A 67 15.93 17.96 7.61
CA ASN A 67 16.14 17.34 8.92
C ASN A 67 15.01 16.41 9.34
N GLY A 68 14.25 15.89 8.39
CA GLY A 68 13.08 15.09 8.66
C GLY A 68 13.37 13.64 9.06
N PRO A 69 12.34 12.90 9.49
CA PRO A 69 12.42 11.49 9.82
C PRO A 69 12.88 10.66 8.62
N PRO A 70 13.37 9.43 8.86
CA PRO A 70 14.12 8.64 7.87
C PRO A 70 13.34 8.23 6.62
N HIS A 71 12.02 8.35 6.60
CA HIS A 71 11.19 7.92 5.47
C HIS A 71 10.30 9.05 4.94
N PRO A 72 10.75 9.79 3.91
CA PRO A 72 9.93 10.79 3.24
C PRO A 72 8.75 10.13 2.51
N TYR A 73 7.57 10.75 2.54
CA TYR A 73 6.43 10.23 1.80
C TYR A 73 5.68 11.29 1.00
N HIS A 74 5.12 10.85 -0.11
CA HIS A 74 4.17 11.63 -0.91
C HIS A 74 2.76 11.06 -0.73
N MET A 75 1.79 11.92 -0.56
CA MET A 75 0.38 11.55 -0.43
C MET A 75 -0.49 12.54 -1.21
N PRO A 76 -1.52 12.09 -1.93
CA PRO A 76 -2.42 12.99 -2.64
C PRO A 76 -3.14 13.95 -1.68
N HIS A 77 -3.32 15.17 -2.11
CA HIS A 77 -4.11 16.16 -1.37
C HIS A 77 -5.58 15.78 -1.40
N LYS A 78 -6.26 15.97 -0.25
CA LYS A 78 -7.68 15.67 -0.09
C LYS A 78 -8.47 16.98 -0.03
N ALA A 79 -9.51 17.10 -0.86
CA ALA A 79 -10.44 18.19 -0.75
C ALA A 79 -11.21 18.10 0.58
N ARG A 80 -11.42 19.21 1.26
CA ARG A 80 -12.24 19.33 2.46
C ARG A 80 -13.49 20.15 2.15
N ARG A 81 -14.56 19.96 2.92
CA ARG A 81 -15.80 20.73 2.75
C ARG A 81 -15.48 22.23 2.90
N GLY A 82 -15.83 23.03 1.89
CA GLY A 82 -15.51 24.46 1.84
C GLY A 82 -14.08 24.82 1.40
N HIS A 83 -13.19 23.85 1.21
CA HIS A 83 -11.81 24.06 0.75
C HIS A 83 -11.52 23.12 -0.43
N PRO A 84 -11.86 23.53 -1.67
CA PRO A 84 -11.53 22.77 -2.87
C PRO A 84 -10.01 22.74 -3.07
N LEU A 85 -9.53 21.77 -3.86
CA LEU A 85 -8.13 21.68 -4.23
C LEU A 85 -7.73 22.86 -5.12
N THR A 86 -6.54 23.41 -4.84
CA THR A 86 -5.91 24.38 -5.76
C THR A 86 -5.47 23.70 -7.06
N GLU A 87 -5.23 24.48 -8.11
CA GLU A 87 -4.75 23.92 -9.39
C GLU A 87 -3.40 23.23 -9.22
N GLU A 88 -2.49 23.78 -8.43
CA GLU A 88 -1.21 23.14 -8.11
C GLU A 88 -1.40 21.76 -7.45
N GLN A 89 -2.33 21.66 -6.49
CA GLN A 89 -2.65 20.39 -5.81
C GLN A 89 -3.29 19.37 -6.76
N LYS A 90 -4.09 19.84 -7.71
CA LYS A 90 -4.67 18.95 -8.74
C LYS A 90 -3.60 18.42 -9.67
N VAL A 91 -2.67 19.26 -10.12
CA VAL A 91 -1.52 18.85 -10.95
C VAL A 91 -0.65 17.86 -10.22
N PHE A 92 -0.33 18.11 -8.94
CA PHE A 92 0.42 17.18 -8.09
C PHE A 92 -0.30 15.84 -7.95
N ASN A 93 -1.60 15.84 -7.65
CA ASN A 93 -2.38 14.61 -7.54
C ASN A 93 -2.43 13.83 -8.86
N ALA A 94 -2.55 14.53 -9.99
CA ALA A 94 -2.52 13.92 -11.31
C ALA A 94 -1.15 13.27 -11.61
N HIS A 95 -0.07 13.90 -11.17
CA HIS A 95 1.27 13.33 -11.28
C HIS A 95 1.42 12.07 -10.44
N LEU A 96 1.03 12.09 -9.17
CA LEU A 96 1.06 10.92 -8.30
C LEU A 96 0.19 9.77 -8.82
N SER A 97 -0.94 10.06 -9.45
CA SER A 97 -1.83 9.02 -9.96
C SER A 97 -1.16 8.14 -11.03
N LYS A 98 -0.22 8.69 -11.81
CA LYS A 98 0.54 7.92 -12.82
C LYS A 98 1.39 6.81 -12.19
N TYR A 99 1.98 7.06 -11.03
CA TYR A 99 2.77 6.05 -10.32
C TYR A 99 1.89 5.03 -9.60
N ARG A 100 0.71 5.44 -9.11
CA ARG A 100 -0.24 4.54 -8.47
C ARG A 100 -0.76 3.45 -9.39
N ILE A 101 -0.80 3.69 -10.69
CA ILE A 101 -1.18 2.69 -11.70
C ILE A 101 -0.37 1.40 -11.56
N VAL A 102 0.91 1.47 -11.21
CA VAL A 102 1.76 0.29 -11.01
C VAL A 102 1.21 -0.56 -9.87
N VAL A 103 0.84 0.06 -8.75
CA VAL A 103 0.24 -0.65 -7.60
C VAL A 103 -1.08 -1.29 -7.98
N GLU A 104 -1.93 -0.56 -8.70
CA GLU A 104 -3.23 -1.06 -9.17
C GLU A 104 -3.07 -2.25 -10.12
N HIS A 105 -2.10 -2.19 -11.03
CA HIS A 105 -1.78 -3.31 -11.93
C HIS A 105 -1.28 -4.54 -11.16
N SER A 106 -0.42 -4.35 -10.15
CA SER A 106 0.08 -5.45 -9.32
C SER A 106 -1.06 -6.10 -8.53
N LEU A 107 -1.94 -5.30 -7.94
CA LEU A 107 -3.12 -5.80 -7.23
C LEU A 107 -4.10 -6.50 -8.20
N ALA A 108 -4.30 -5.97 -9.40
CA ALA A 108 -5.12 -6.61 -10.43
C ALA A 108 -4.56 -7.99 -10.83
N GLN A 109 -3.24 -8.15 -10.90
CA GLN A 109 -2.63 -9.44 -11.14
C GLN A 109 -2.89 -10.43 -9.98
N MET A 110 -2.86 -9.98 -8.72
CA MET A 110 -3.25 -10.81 -7.59
C MET A 110 -4.71 -11.25 -7.67
N ASN A 111 -5.62 -10.36 -8.06
CA ASN A 111 -7.05 -10.64 -8.15
C ASN A 111 -7.40 -11.67 -9.25
N GLN A 112 -6.49 -11.96 -10.18
CA GLN A 112 -6.66 -13.06 -11.15
C GLN A 112 -6.62 -14.44 -10.48
N PHE A 113 -6.07 -14.55 -9.28
CA PHE A 113 -6.01 -15.80 -8.55
C PHE A 113 -7.30 -16.02 -7.75
N GLN A 114 -8.22 -16.82 -8.29
CA GLN A 114 -9.53 -17.10 -7.69
C GLN A 114 -9.44 -17.64 -6.25
N VAL A 115 -8.32 -18.25 -5.89
CA VAL A 115 -8.08 -18.77 -4.53
C VAL A 115 -8.19 -17.66 -3.47
N LEU A 116 -7.86 -16.42 -3.80
CA LEU A 116 -8.01 -15.30 -2.87
C LEU A 116 -9.47 -14.87 -2.69
N ALA A 117 -10.30 -15.02 -3.71
CA ALA A 117 -11.74 -14.73 -3.64
C ALA A 117 -12.51 -15.83 -2.90
N GLN A 118 -12.13 -17.09 -3.10
CA GLN A 118 -12.85 -18.24 -2.52
C GLN A 118 -12.64 -18.40 -1.01
N VAL A 119 -11.48 -17.98 -0.48
CA VAL A 119 -11.16 -18.10 0.96
C VAL A 119 -12.03 -17.18 1.83
N PHE A 120 -12.66 -16.17 1.25
CA PHE A 120 -13.50 -15.20 1.96
C PHE A 120 -14.99 -15.55 2.02
N THR A 121 -15.43 -16.60 1.36
CA THR A 121 -16.81 -17.07 1.56
C THR A 121 -16.91 -17.69 2.95
N PRO A 122 -17.61 -17.05 3.93
CA PRO A 122 -17.76 -17.64 5.25
C PRO A 122 -18.48 -18.98 5.09
N PRO A 123 -18.03 -20.04 5.76
CA PRO A 123 -18.78 -21.27 5.78
C PRO A 123 -20.17 -20.99 6.35
N LEU A 124 -21.20 -21.54 5.74
CA LEU A 124 -22.61 -21.37 6.10
C LEU A 124 -22.95 -21.83 7.54
N ARG A 125 -21.96 -22.24 8.33
CA ARG A 125 -22.12 -22.64 9.74
C ARG A 125 -21.13 -21.85 10.61
N PRO A 126 -21.60 -21.19 11.68
CA PRO A 126 -20.75 -20.53 12.65
C PRO A 126 -19.99 -21.57 13.46
N CYS A 127 -18.72 -21.77 13.11
CA CYS A 127 -17.79 -22.53 13.91
C CYS A 127 -16.85 -21.52 14.55
N GLU A 128 -16.91 -21.35 15.86
CA GLU A 128 -16.15 -20.35 16.62
C GLU A 128 -14.62 -20.45 16.42
N GLN A 129 -14.12 -21.59 16.02
CA GLN A 129 -12.70 -21.83 15.72
C GLN A 129 -12.33 -21.49 14.26
N GLY A 130 -13.29 -21.42 13.33
CA GLY A 130 -13.05 -21.25 11.90
C GLY A 130 -12.43 -19.89 11.55
N PHE A 131 -12.82 -18.82 12.23
CA PHE A 131 -12.44 -17.45 11.82
C PHE A 131 -10.97 -17.11 12.10
N ARG A 132 -10.33 -17.70 13.12
CA ARG A 132 -8.88 -17.50 13.39
C ARG A 132 -8.02 -18.25 12.38
N HIS A 133 -8.35 -19.48 12.09
CA HIS A 133 -7.65 -20.30 11.11
C HIS A 133 -7.72 -19.71 9.69
N ASP A 134 -8.86 -19.15 9.32
CA ASP A 134 -9.05 -18.57 7.99
C ASP A 134 -8.17 -17.34 7.73
N LYS A 135 -7.90 -16.50 8.73
CA LYS A 135 -7.02 -15.32 8.58
C LYS A 135 -5.56 -15.69 8.35
N GLU A 136 -5.05 -16.65 9.10
CA GLU A 136 -3.67 -17.11 8.93
C GLU A 136 -3.50 -17.82 7.59
N ARG A 137 -4.44 -18.67 7.24
CA ARG A 137 -4.49 -19.34 5.95
C ARG A 137 -4.58 -18.35 4.81
N HIS A 138 -5.46 -17.35 4.91
CA HIS A 138 -5.57 -16.30 3.94
C HIS A 138 -4.27 -15.49 3.82
N SER A 139 -3.64 -15.13 4.93
CA SER A 139 -2.33 -14.46 4.93
C SER A 139 -1.25 -15.27 4.24
N GLY A 140 -1.23 -16.58 4.48
CA GLY A 140 -0.31 -17.50 3.81
C GLY A 140 -0.55 -17.55 2.29
N LEU A 141 -1.79 -17.73 1.88
CA LEU A 141 -2.17 -17.75 0.47
C LEU A 141 -1.85 -16.43 -0.24
N THR A 142 -2.13 -15.30 0.40
CA THR A 142 -1.82 -13.97 -0.15
C THR A 142 -0.32 -13.81 -0.39
N ARG A 143 0.53 -14.29 0.52
CA ARG A 143 1.99 -14.27 0.35
C ARG A 143 2.46 -15.16 -0.78
N ILE A 144 1.90 -16.36 -0.91
CA ILE A 144 2.22 -17.27 -2.03
C ILE A 144 1.84 -16.62 -3.36
N VAL A 145 0.64 -16.06 -3.47
CA VAL A 145 0.18 -15.38 -4.68
C VAL A 145 1.07 -14.17 -5.01
N ALA A 146 1.44 -13.36 -4.01
CA ALA A 146 2.37 -12.25 -4.21
C ALA A 146 3.73 -12.74 -4.74
N GLY A 147 4.26 -13.85 -4.23
CA GLY A 147 5.47 -14.49 -4.75
C GLY A 147 5.33 -14.93 -6.21
N LEU A 148 4.18 -15.49 -6.60
CA LEU A 148 3.91 -15.87 -7.98
C LEU A 148 3.82 -14.64 -8.91
N VAL A 149 3.17 -13.57 -8.45
CA VAL A 149 3.13 -12.30 -9.18
C VAL A 149 4.53 -11.72 -9.34
N ASN A 150 5.34 -11.72 -8.27
CA ASN A 150 6.73 -11.25 -8.35
C ASN A 150 7.54 -12.01 -9.38
N ARG A 151 7.40 -13.34 -9.41
CA ARG A 151 8.05 -14.17 -10.45
C ARG A 151 7.59 -13.80 -11.86
N ARG A 152 6.29 -13.53 -12.04
CA ARG A 152 5.75 -13.08 -13.33
C ARG A 152 6.27 -11.71 -13.72
N VAL A 153 6.33 -10.77 -12.79
CA VAL A 153 6.89 -9.42 -12.98
C VAL A 153 8.37 -9.50 -13.36
N ALA A 154 9.16 -10.36 -12.71
CA ALA A 154 10.57 -10.56 -13.06
C ALA A 154 10.76 -11.07 -14.50
N GLN A 155 9.82 -11.90 -15.01
CA GLN A 155 9.86 -12.38 -16.38
C GLN A 155 9.32 -11.38 -17.40
N ARG A 156 8.34 -10.56 -17.00
CA ARG A 156 7.66 -9.55 -17.83
C ARG A 156 7.43 -8.30 -16.99
N PRO A 157 8.47 -7.44 -16.85
CA PRO A 157 8.36 -6.24 -16.04
C PRO A 157 7.19 -5.37 -16.49
N LEU A 158 6.47 -4.81 -15.52
CA LEU A 158 5.52 -3.75 -15.81
C LEU A 158 6.30 -2.55 -16.35
N LYS A 159 5.72 -1.81 -17.30
CA LYS A 159 6.37 -0.60 -17.81
C LYS A 159 6.57 0.36 -16.64
N CYS A 160 7.82 0.49 -16.19
CA CYS A 160 8.19 1.48 -15.20
C CYS A 160 8.02 2.88 -15.80
N TYR A 161 7.38 3.76 -15.07
CA TYR A 161 7.52 5.17 -15.33
C TYR A 161 8.90 5.59 -14.80
N PRO A 162 9.64 6.46 -15.52
CA PRO A 162 10.95 6.91 -15.06
C PRO A 162 10.81 7.51 -13.65
N ALA A 163 11.80 7.21 -12.81
CA ALA A 163 11.93 7.83 -11.50
C ALA A 163 11.94 9.36 -11.65
N VAL A 164 11.25 10.05 -10.74
CA VAL A 164 11.21 11.51 -10.65
C VAL A 164 12.49 12.01 -10.03
#